data_f67ac85f280e098a61ca3032cc744a7f
#
_entry.id   f67ac85f280e098a61ca3032cc744a7f
#
_cell.length_a   1.000
_cell.length_b   1.000
_cell.length_c   1.000
_cell.angle_alpha   90.00
_cell.angle_beta   90.00
_cell.angle_gamma   90.00
#
_symmetry.space_group_name_H-M   'P 1'
#
loop_
_entity.id
_entity.type
_entity.pdbx_description
1 polymer ?
#
loop_
_entity_poly.entity_id
_entity_poly.type
_entity_poly.pdbx_seq_one_letter_code
_entity_poly.pdbx_strand_id
1 'polypeptide(L)'
;MYSKIFLLLLIFGCIPFSKVQAQETPTSEIKQPHPFWHNVRFGGSLGLGFGNGYFNGSLAPSAIYDFNRIASAGIGISGAYASQNNFKATSLGGSIIGMLRPIKEIQLSAEFEQLNINRRYELDGGNLRDKYWVPALFVGIGYNTGPVVTGIRYDVLHDSEKSFYSNALMPFVSIYF
;
A
#
# COMPACT_ATOMS: atom_id res chain seq x y z
N MET A 1 14.90 -13.90 13.75
CA MET A 1 14.23 -13.03 12.75
C MET A 1 12.83 -12.54 13.19
N TYR A 2 12.19 -13.23 14.13
CA TYR A 2 10.84 -12.87 14.65
C TYR A 2 10.81 -11.76 15.73
N SER A 3 11.95 -11.46 16.35
CA SER A 3 12.06 -10.48 17.46
C SER A 3 11.78 -9.02 17.04
N LYS A 4 12.10 -8.62 15.80
CA LYS A 4 11.89 -7.25 15.32
C LYS A 4 10.41 -6.96 14.94
N ILE A 5 9.67 -8.00 14.54
CA ILE A 5 8.24 -7.89 14.20
C ILE A 5 7.41 -7.70 15.48
N PHE A 6 7.80 -8.35 16.56
CA PHE A 6 7.12 -8.26 17.86
C PHE A 6 7.26 -6.86 18.48
N LEU A 7 8.41 -6.22 18.29
CA LEU A 7 8.65 -4.85 18.78
C LEU A 7 7.82 -3.81 18.05
N LEU A 8 7.58 -3.99 16.74
CA LEU A 8 6.77 -3.05 15.94
C LEU A 8 5.27 -3.15 16.26
N LEU A 9 4.77 -4.35 16.58
CA LEU A 9 3.39 -4.57 17.02
C LEU A 9 3.10 -3.96 18.40
N LEU A 10 4.11 -3.87 19.27
CA LEU A 10 3.97 -3.33 20.63
C LEU A 10 3.85 -1.80 20.65
N ILE A 11 4.42 -1.11 19.65
CA ILE A 11 4.35 0.36 19.53
C ILE A 11 2.97 0.80 19.05
N PHE A 12 2.25 -0.04 18.29
CA PHE A 12 0.90 0.29 17.79
C PHE A 12 -0.21 0.03 18.82
N GLY A 13 0.07 -0.76 19.88
CA GLY A 13 -0.90 -1.16 20.92
C GLY A 13 -1.10 -0.17 22.06
N CYS A 14 -0.31 0.90 22.19
CA CYS A 14 -0.35 1.83 23.32
C CYS A 14 -0.93 3.20 23.00
N ILE A 15 -2.01 3.29 22.20
CA ILE A 15 -2.80 4.52 22.13
C ILE A 15 -3.86 4.43 23.23
N PRO A 16 -3.78 5.22 24.33
CA PRO A 16 -4.84 5.23 25.34
C PRO A 16 -6.09 5.84 24.70
N PHE A 17 -7.13 5.04 24.53
CA PHE A 17 -8.48 5.53 24.25
C PHE A 17 -8.98 6.27 25.49
N SER A 18 -8.68 7.55 25.61
CA SER A 18 -9.30 8.45 26.57
C SER A 18 -10.77 8.56 26.17
N LYS A 19 -11.66 7.99 26.96
CA LYS A 19 -13.11 8.22 26.83
C LYS A 19 -13.37 9.67 27.21
N VAL A 20 -13.50 10.54 26.22
CA VAL A 20 -14.07 11.86 26.42
C VAL A 20 -15.58 11.68 26.57
N GLN A 21 -16.07 11.71 27.80
CA GLN A 21 -17.49 11.85 28.08
C GLN A 21 -17.87 13.31 27.82
N ALA A 22 -18.38 13.59 26.64
CA ALA A 22 -19.11 14.81 26.38
C ALA A 22 -20.51 14.67 26.98
N GLN A 23 -20.90 15.58 27.88
CA GLN A 23 -22.25 15.71 28.38
C GLN A 23 -23.17 16.02 27.20
N GLU A 24 -24.08 15.09 26.90
CA GLU A 24 -25.10 15.26 25.88
C GLU A 24 -26.19 16.20 26.40
N THR A 25 -26.29 17.38 25.81
CA THR A 25 -27.53 18.14 25.79
C THR A 25 -28.44 17.47 24.75
N PRO A 26 -29.70 17.10 25.09
CA PRO A 26 -30.58 16.41 24.14
C PRO A 26 -31.14 17.39 23.12
N THR A 27 -30.36 17.67 22.09
CA THR A 27 -30.91 18.22 20.84
C THR A 27 -31.11 17.03 19.91
N SER A 28 -32.35 16.67 19.65
CA SER A 28 -32.71 15.62 18.68
C SER A 28 -32.34 16.05 17.26
N GLU A 29 -31.05 16.01 16.92
CA GLU A 29 -30.64 15.97 15.55
C GLU A 29 -30.97 14.58 15.01
N ILE A 30 -31.94 14.51 14.10
CA ILE A 30 -32.14 13.35 13.23
C ILE A 30 -30.85 13.19 12.44
N LYS A 31 -29.91 12.40 12.94
CA LYS A 31 -28.72 11.96 12.20
C LYS A 31 -29.22 11.19 10.98
N GLN A 32 -29.27 11.85 9.83
CA GLN A 32 -29.44 11.15 8.57
C GLN A 32 -28.28 10.13 8.47
N PRO A 33 -28.56 8.85 8.22
CA PRO A 33 -27.51 7.87 8.03
C PRO A 33 -26.70 8.31 6.82
N HIS A 34 -25.45 8.73 7.03
CA HIS A 34 -24.54 9.01 5.93
C HIS A 34 -24.33 7.68 5.18
N PRO A 35 -24.73 7.58 3.92
CA PRO A 35 -24.54 6.34 3.17
C PRO A 35 -23.05 6.01 3.14
N PHE A 36 -22.67 4.81 3.58
CA PHE A 36 -21.29 4.31 3.66
C PHE A 36 -20.48 4.65 2.42
N TRP A 37 -21.08 4.49 1.25
CA TRP A 37 -20.43 4.69 -0.05
C TRP A 37 -20.01 6.14 -0.33
N HIS A 38 -20.60 7.13 0.35
CA HIS A 38 -20.19 8.53 0.22
C HIS A 38 -18.79 8.80 0.77
N ASN A 39 -18.31 7.95 1.67
CA ASN A 39 -16.99 8.07 2.28
C ASN A 39 -15.97 7.11 1.63
N VAL A 40 -16.37 6.36 0.59
CA VAL A 40 -15.48 5.45 -0.12
C VAL A 40 -14.96 6.12 -1.38
N ARG A 41 -13.62 6.21 -1.49
CA ARG A 41 -12.93 6.63 -2.70
C ARG A 41 -12.32 5.41 -3.37
N PHE A 42 -12.53 5.28 -4.66
CA PHE A 42 -11.88 4.28 -5.49
C PHE A 42 -10.68 4.90 -6.21
N GLY A 43 -9.64 4.11 -6.38
CA GLY A 43 -8.44 4.60 -7.04
C GLY A 43 -7.38 3.53 -7.11
N GLY A 44 -6.14 3.96 -7.08
CA GLY A 44 -5.00 3.05 -7.06
C GLY A 44 -3.73 3.69 -7.59
N SER A 45 -2.67 2.89 -7.68
CA SER A 45 -1.38 3.31 -8.19
C SER A 45 -1.00 2.55 -9.46
N LEU A 46 -0.24 3.25 -10.30
CA LEU A 46 0.38 2.73 -11.51
C LEU A 46 1.88 2.87 -11.38
N GLY A 47 2.62 1.87 -11.83
CA GLY A 47 4.07 1.91 -11.93
C GLY A 47 4.51 1.40 -13.30
N LEU A 48 5.43 2.11 -13.95
CA LEU A 48 6.05 1.71 -15.19
C LEU A 48 7.56 1.97 -15.11
N GLY A 49 8.36 1.02 -15.56
CA GLY A 49 9.80 1.14 -15.62
C GLY A 49 10.33 0.52 -16.91
N PHE A 50 11.25 1.24 -17.56
CA PHE A 50 11.89 0.81 -18.80
C PHE A 50 13.41 0.99 -18.69
N GLY A 51 14.17 0.10 -19.30
CA GLY A 51 15.62 0.18 -19.36
C GLY A 51 16.16 -0.73 -20.45
N ASN A 52 17.48 -0.83 -20.57
CA ASN A 52 18.15 -1.69 -21.56
C ASN A 52 17.79 -3.17 -21.33
N GLY A 53 16.81 -3.69 -22.10
CA GLY A 53 16.30 -5.05 -21.97
C GLY A 53 15.47 -5.32 -20.71
N TYR A 54 15.08 -4.27 -19.99
CA TYR A 54 14.25 -4.34 -18.77
C TYR A 54 12.91 -3.65 -18.99
N PHE A 55 11.84 -4.32 -18.60
CA PHE A 55 10.48 -3.80 -18.51
C PHE A 55 9.85 -4.20 -17.17
N ASN A 56 9.16 -3.25 -16.55
CA ASN A 56 8.38 -3.47 -15.34
C ASN A 56 7.07 -2.67 -15.44
N GLY A 57 5.97 -3.31 -15.17
CA GLY A 57 4.65 -2.69 -15.09
C GLY A 57 3.93 -3.17 -13.83
N SER A 58 3.28 -2.25 -13.12
CA SER A 58 2.45 -2.57 -11.96
C SER A 58 1.15 -1.78 -11.94
N LEU A 59 0.11 -2.41 -11.43
CA LEU A 59 -1.22 -1.85 -11.23
C LEU A 59 -1.71 -2.28 -9.86
N ALA A 60 -2.16 -1.31 -9.04
CA ALA A 60 -2.66 -1.58 -7.70
C ALA A 60 -3.96 -0.80 -7.42
N PRO A 61 -5.12 -1.28 -7.92
CA PRO A 61 -6.41 -0.70 -7.58
C PRO A 61 -6.71 -0.86 -6.10
N SER A 62 -7.37 0.15 -5.52
CA SER A 62 -7.71 0.18 -4.10
C SER A 62 -9.02 0.91 -3.83
N ALA A 63 -9.65 0.57 -2.70
CA ALA A 63 -10.82 1.23 -2.15
C ALA A 63 -10.48 1.76 -0.76
N ILE A 64 -10.64 3.06 -0.57
CA ILE A 64 -10.25 3.79 0.64
C ILE A 64 -11.50 4.38 1.30
N TYR A 65 -11.72 4.09 2.57
CA TYR A 65 -12.77 4.67 3.38
C TYR A 65 -12.21 5.84 4.21
N ASP A 66 -12.79 7.01 4.06
CA ASP A 66 -12.44 8.20 4.83
C ASP A 66 -13.26 8.23 6.13
N PHE A 67 -12.62 7.96 7.28
CA PHE A 67 -13.25 8.08 8.60
C PHE A 67 -13.54 9.54 8.94
N ASN A 68 -12.62 10.42 8.55
CA ASN A 68 -12.71 11.86 8.70
C ASN A 68 -11.75 12.54 7.71
N ARG A 69 -11.58 13.87 7.83
CA ARG A 69 -10.69 14.66 6.94
C ARG A 69 -9.20 14.29 7.07
N ILE A 70 -8.80 13.65 8.19
CA ILE A 70 -7.40 13.36 8.50
C ILE A 70 -7.08 11.89 8.28
N ALA A 71 -7.94 10.97 8.71
CA ALA A 71 -7.66 9.53 8.75
C ALA A 71 -8.53 8.76 7.77
N SER A 72 -7.90 7.84 7.06
CA SER A 72 -8.53 6.94 6.10
C SER A 72 -7.89 5.56 6.20
N ALA A 73 -8.64 4.52 5.89
CA ALA A 73 -8.09 3.19 5.70
C ALA A 73 -8.76 2.50 4.52
N GLY A 74 -8.09 1.51 3.96
CA GLY A 74 -8.60 0.81 2.80
C GLY A 74 -7.96 -0.53 2.56
N ILE A 75 -8.38 -1.12 1.46
CA ILE A 75 -7.86 -2.38 0.95
C ILE A 75 -7.47 -2.19 -0.52
N GLY A 76 -6.49 -2.97 -0.94
CA GLY A 76 -6.03 -2.97 -2.33
C GLY A 76 -5.74 -4.38 -2.83
N ILE A 77 -5.69 -4.51 -4.12
CA ILE A 77 -5.11 -5.66 -4.80
C ILE A 77 -4.01 -5.14 -5.72
N SER A 78 -2.97 -5.92 -5.92
CA SER A 78 -1.85 -5.52 -6.77
C SER A 78 -1.50 -6.61 -7.76
N GLY A 79 -1.11 -6.20 -8.95
CA GLY A 79 -0.55 -7.05 -9.97
C GLY A 79 0.68 -6.38 -10.57
N ALA A 80 1.77 -7.13 -10.73
CA ALA A 80 2.96 -6.61 -11.37
C ALA A 80 3.62 -7.66 -12.28
N TYR A 81 4.27 -7.17 -13.32
CA TYR A 81 5.04 -7.96 -14.27
C TYR A 81 6.41 -7.30 -14.48
N ALA A 82 7.45 -8.09 -14.39
CA ALA A 82 8.81 -7.67 -14.70
C ALA A 82 9.44 -8.65 -15.68
N SER A 83 10.19 -8.12 -16.65
CA SER A 83 10.92 -8.92 -17.64
C SER A 83 12.30 -8.31 -17.89
N GLN A 84 13.32 -9.15 -17.88
CA GLN A 84 14.70 -8.76 -18.18
C GLN A 84 15.42 -9.95 -18.82
N ASN A 85 15.80 -9.81 -20.10
CA ASN A 85 16.48 -10.87 -20.87
C ASN A 85 15.82 -12.25 -20.67
N ASN A 86 16.50 -13.17 -19.93
CA ASN A 86 16.05 -14.55 -19.67
C ASN A 86 15.30 -14.69 -18.34
N PHE A 87 14.92 -13.57 -17.70
CA PHE A 87 14.19 -13.53 -16.42
C PHE A 87 12.82 -12.91 -16.59
N LYS A 88 11.77 -13.59 -16.11
CA LYS A 88 10.40 -13.07 -16.04
C LYS A 88 9.85 -13.28 -14.64
N ALA A 89 9.21 -12.25 -14.09
CA ALA A 89 8.54 -12.34 -12.80
C ALA A 89 7.13 -11.76 -12.90
N THR A 90 6.19 -12.45 -12.27
CA THR A 90 4.82 -11.97 -12.04
C THR A 90 4.55 -11.92 -10.55
N SER A 91 3.88 -10.89 -10.11
CA SER A 91 3.42 -10.76 -8.72
C SER A 91 1.92 -10.49 -8.70
N LEU A 92 1.23 -11.11 -7.75
CA LEU A 92 -0.16 -10.82 -7.41
C LEU A 92 -0.27 -10.71 -5.90
N GLY A 93 -0.94 -9.68 -5.40
CA GLY A 93 -1.04 -9.44 -3.98
C GLY A 93 -2.34 -8.80 -3.52
N GLY A 94 -2.49 -8.75 -2.20
CA GLY A 94 -3.54 -7.99 -1.53
C GLY A 94 -2.92 -7.12 -0.45
N SER A 95 -3.48 -5.94 -0.22
CA SER A 95 -2.96 -4.99 0.74
C SER A 95 -4.04 -4.42 1.67
N ILE A 96 -3.57 -3.99 2.86
CA ILE A 96 -4.32 -3.17 3.80
C ILE A 96 -3.57 -1.83 3.88
N ILE A 97 -4.31 -0.73 3.75
CA ILE A 97 -3.77 0.60 3.60
C ILE A 97 -4.31 1.49 4.70
N GLY A 98 -3.41 2.22 5.38
CA GLY A 98 -3.73 3.29 6.30
C GLY A 98 -3.17 4.61 5.78
N MET A 99 -3.95 5.69 5.87
CA MET A 99 -3.53 7.02 5.42
C MET A 99 -3.86 8.07 6.46
N LEU A 100 -2.95 9.02 6.65
CA LEU A 100 -3.14 10.21 7.48
C LEU A 100 -2.84 11.46 6.64
N ARG A 101 -3.73 12.44 6.68
CA ARG A 101 -3.61 13.74 6.01
C ARG A 101 -3.64 14.86 7.06
N PRO A 102 -2.49 15.14 7.71
CA PRO A 102 -2.42 16.21 8.74
C PRO A 102 -2.82 17.56 8.19
N ILE A 103 -2.45 17.82 6.94
CA ILE A 103 -2.88 18.96 6.12
C ILE A 103 -3.32 18.46 4.75
N LYS A 104 -4.02 19.29 3.99
CA LYS A 104 -4.60 18.88 2.68
C LYS A 104 -3.56 18.42 1.67
N GLU A 105 -2.38 19.02 1.73
CA GLU A 105 -1.29 18.83 0.78
C GLU A 105 -0.41 17.64 1.11
N ILE A 106 -0.34 17.20 2.38
CA ILE A 106 0.57 16.13 2.83
C ILE A 106 -0.22 14.89 3.23
N GLN A 107 0.16 13.76 2.63
CA GLN A 107 -0.35 12.44 2.95
C GLN A 107 0.79 11.56 3.49
N LEU A 108 0.59 11.01 4.68
CA LEU A 108 1.37 9.91 5.21
C LEU A 108 0.62 8.61 4.95
N SER A 109 1.32 7.55 4.61
CA SER A 109 0.71 6.24 4.35
C SER A 109 1.50 5.11 4.98
N ALA A 110 0.78 4.07 5.40
CA ALA A 110 1.33 2.77 5.75
C ALA A 110 0.52 1.71 5.01
N GLU A 111 1.19 0.81 4.29
CA GLU A 111 0.56 -0.24 3.50
C GLU A 111 1.26 -1.57 3.80
N PHE A 112 0.50 -2.53 4.32
CA PHE A 112 0.95 -3.91 4.42
C PHE A 112 0.42 -4.70 3.24
N GLU A 113 1.33 -5.29 2.48
CA GLU A 113 1.03 -6.05 1.28
C GLU A 113 1.53 -7.49 1.41
N GLN A 114 0.72 -8.46 1.01
CA GLN A 114 1.11 -9.86 0.91
C GLN A 114 1.15 -10.25 -0.56
N LEU A 115 2.36 -10.51 -1.07
CA LEU A 115 2.65 -10.79 -2.47
C LEU A 115 2.86 -12.29 -2.71
N ASN A 116 2.23 -12.84 -3.74
CA ASN A 116 2.56 -14.12 -4.33
C ASN A 116 3.42 -13.87 -5.57
N ILE A 117 4.68 -14.26 -5.52
CA ILE A 117 5.66 -14.04 -6.58
C ILE A 117 5.89 -15.34 -7.33
N ASN A 118 5.88 -15.28 -8.66
CA ASN A 118 6.25 -16.36 -9.55
C ASN A 118 7.38 -15.89 -10.46
N ARG A 119 8.57 -16.46 -10.26
CA ARG A 119 9.78 -16.20 -11.05
C ARG A 119 10.04 -17.32 -12.03
N ARG A 120 10.42 -16.97 -13.25
CA ARG A 120 10.85 -17.91 -14.29
C ARG A 120 12.21 -17.48 -14.83
N TYR A 121 13.14 -18.41 -14.80
CA TYR A 121 14.45 -18.28 -15.41
C TYR A 121 14.48 -19.18 -16.67
N GLU A 122 14.74 -18.60 -17.83
CA GLU A 122 14.90 -19.33 -19.11
C GLU A 122 16.39 -19.66 -19.27
N LEU A 123 16.78 -20.92 -18.99
CA LEU A 123 18.13 -21.44 -19.10
C LEU A 123 18.22 -22.39 -20.30
N ASP A 124 19.39 -22.51 -20.95
CA ASP A 124 19.64 -23.37 -22.12
C ASP A 124 19.39 -24.87 -21.86
N GLY A 125 19.23 -25.29 -20.59
CA GLY A 125 18.95 -26.68 -20.17
C GLY A 125 17.56 -26.91 -19.58
N GLY A 126 16.67 -25.90 -19.54
CA GLY A 126 15.32 -26.00 -18.98
C GLY A 126 14.88 -24.76 -18.21
N ASN A 127 13.56 -24.65 -18.02
CA ASN A 127 12.96 -23.53 -17.29
C ASN A 127 12.91 -23.82 -15.79
N LEU A 128 13.59 -23.02 -14.98
CA LEU A 128 13.43 -23.04 -13.53
C LEU A 128 12.28 -22.11 -13.13
N ARG A 129 11.35 -22.62 -12.30
CA ARG A 129 10.23 -21.83 -11.74
C ARG A 129 10.32 -21.85 -10.23
N ASP A 130 10.15 -20.67 -9.64
CA ASP A 130 10.05 -20.51 -8.20
C ASP A 130 8.81 -19.70 -7.84
N LYS A 131 8.04 -20.20 -6.85
CA LYS A 131 6.79 -19.56 -6.40
C LYS A 131 6.78 -19.50 -4.89
N TYR A 132 6.65 -18.28 -4.35
CA TYR A 132 6.69 -18.06 -2.91
C TYR A 132 5.88 -16.81 -2.51
N TRP A 133 5.60 -16.71 -1.20
CA TRP A 133 4.91 -15.58 -0.62
C TRP A 133 5.89 -14.65 0.09
N VAL A 134 5.74 -13.34 -0.12
CA VAL A 134 6.58 -12.31 0.53
C VAL A 134 5.69 -11.22 1.10
N PRO A 135 5.83 -10.91 2.40
CA PRO A 135 5.22 -9.72 2.98
C PRO A 135 6.06 -8.48 2.61
N ALA A 136 5.39 -7.36 2.35
CA ALA A 136 5.99 -6.04 2.22
C ALA A 136 5.26 -5.07 3.15
N LEU A 137 5.99 -4.13 3.74
CA LEU A 137 5.43 -3.07 4.58
C LEU A 137 5.98 -1.73 4.10
N PHE A 138 5.14 -0.98 3.41
CA PHE A 138 5.49 0.34 2.92
C PHE A 138 5.10 1.41 3.93
N VAL A 139 6.00 2.35 4.17
CA VAL A 139 5.70 3.64 4.79
C VAL A 139 6.02 4.73 3.78
N GLY A 140 5.12 5.69 3.61
CA GLY A 140 5.21 6.66 2.54
C GLY A 140 4.81 8.07 2.96
N ILE A 141 5.35 9.02 2.23
CA ILE A 141 4.94 10.42 2.28
C ILE A 141 4.63 10.88 0.86
N GLY A 142 3.49 11.53 0.68
CA GLY A 142 3.03 12.03 -0.61
C GLY A 142 2.55 13.47 -0.55
N TYR A 143 2.65 14.14 -1.68
CA TYR A 143 2.08 15.45 -1.93
C TYR A 143 0.77 15.29 -2.72
N ASN A 144 -0.29 15.88 -2.22
CA ASN A 144 -1.66 15.72 -2.71
C ASN A 144 -2.05 16.94 -3.56
N THR A 145 -2.37 16.71 -4.83
CA THR A 145 -2.82 17.73 -5.79
C THR A 145 -4.27 17.49 -6.22
N GLY A 146 -5.17 17.27 -5.25
CA GLY A 146 -6.56 16.89 -5.49
C GLY A 146 -6.72 15.38 -5.73
N PRO A 147 -7.06 14.91 -6.94
CA PRO A 147 -7.22 13.47 -7.18
C PRO A 147 -5.89 12.71 -7.26
N VAL A 148 -4.77 13.41 -7.49
CA VAL A 148 -3.45 12.80 -7.69
C VAL A 148 -2.58 12.97 -6.46
N VAL A 149 -1.94 11.90 -6.03
CA VAL A 149 -0.93 11.88 -4.95
C VAL A 149 0.39 11.40 -5.54
N THR A 150 1.44 12.19 -5.41
CA THR A 150 2.80 11.83 -5.82
C THR A 150 3.71 11.82 -4.60
N GLY A 151 4.61 10.85 -4.51
CA GLY A 151 5.47 10.77 -3.34
C GLY A 151 6.52 9.69 -3.42
N ILE A 152 7.09 9.41 -2.27
CA ILE A 152 8.05 8.32 -2.06
C ILE A 152 7.54 7.39 -0.97
N ARG A 153 7.81 6.09 -1.14
CA ARG A 153 7.52 5.05 -0.15
C ARG A 153 8.75 4.19 0.09
N TYR A 154 8.88 3.70 1.30
CA TYR A 154 9.98 2.84 1.73
C TYR A 154 9.43 1.51 2.21
N ASP A 155 9.93 0.41 1.67
CA ASP A 155 9.62 -0.94 2.12
C ASP A 155 10.48 -1.31 3.34
N VAL A 156 9.86 -1.33 4.51
CA VAL A 156 10.51 -1.63 5.79
C VAL A 156 10.93 -3.11 5.89
N LEU A 157 10.23 -3.99 5.17
CA LEU A 157 10.51 -5.44 5.15
C LEU A 157 11.33 -5.86 3.93
N HIS A 158 11.90 -4.89 3.19
CA HIS A 158 12.66 -5.18 1.98
C HIS A 158 13.79 -6.18 2.21
N ASP A 159 13.79 -7.21 1.36
CA ASP A 159 14.82 -8.25 1.29
C ASP A 159 15.30 -8.30 -0.17
N SER A 160 16.58 -7.98 -0.39
CA SER A 160 17.16 -7.87 -1.74
C SER A 160 17.10 -9.17 -2.57
N GLU A 161 16.96 -10.33 -1.91
CA GLU A 161 16.89 -11.63 -2.59
C GLU A 161 15.45 -12.05 -2.90
N LYS A 162 14.49 -11.67 -2.03
CA LYS A 162 13.10 -12.17 -2.07
C LYS A 162 12.09 -11.14 -2.53
N SER A 163 12.31 -9.85 -2.24
CA SER A 163 11.37 -8.79 -2.62
C SER A 163 11.16 -8.74 -4.14
N PHE A 164 9.93 -8.46 -4.55
CA PHE A 164 9.61 -8.22 -5.96
C PHE A 164 10.25 -6.92 -6.46
N TYR A 165 10.29 -5.91 -5.61
CA TYR A 165 10.83 -4.60 -5.90
C TYR A 165 12.36 -4.58 -5.73
N SER A 166 13.07 -4.02 -6.72
CA SER A 166 14.55 -3.99 -6.71
C SER A 166 15.13 -3.05 -5.64
N ASN A 167 14.38 -2.02 -5.25
CA ASN A 167 14.82 -1.02 -4.27
C ASN A 167 13.80 -0.89 -3.15
N ALA A 168 14.29 -0.66 -1.91
CA ALA A 168 13.43 -0.38 -0.77
C ALA A 168 12.75 1.00 -0.89
N LEU A 169 13.42 1.99 -1.46
CA LEU A 169 12.88 3.34 -1.67
C LEU A 169 12.35 3.46 -3.10
N MET A 170 11.07 3.82 -3.23
CA MET A 170 10.39 3.92 -4.53
C MET A 170 9.53 5.17 -4.63
N PRO A 171 9.57 5.87 -5.75
CA PRO A 171 8.55 6.87 -6.06
C PRO A 171 7.21 6.18 -6.36
N PHE A 172 6.10 6.87 -6.08
CA PHE A 172 4.78 6.40 -6.44
C PHE A 172 3.89 7.53 -6.94
N VAL A 173 2.92 7.16 -7.75
CA VAL A 173 1.80 8.00 -8.18
C VAL A 173 0.51 7.22 -7.97
N SER A 174 -0.44 7.83 -7.27
CA SER A 174 -1.77 7.26 -7.03
C SER A 174 -2.84 8.25 -7.44
N ILE A 175 -3.97 7.75 -7.91
CA ILE A 175 -5.12 8.55 -8.31
C ILE A 175 -6.34 8.03 -7.56
N TYR A 176 -7.12 8.93 -6.95
CA TYR A 176 -8.35 8.61 -6.19
C TYR A 176 -9.51 9.50 -6.65
N PHE A 177 -10.69 8.89 -6.78
CA PHE A 177 -11.94 9.52 -7.22
C PHE A 177 -13.02 9.43 -6.14
#